data_8348755ab7248d1a3d558e9a7ae85680
#
_entry.id   8348755ab7248d1a3d558e9a7ae85680
#
_cell.length_a   1.000
_cell.length_b   1.000
_cell.length_c   1.000
_cell.angle_alpha   90.00
_cell.angle_beta   90.00
_cell.angle_gamma   90.00
#
_symmetry.space_group_name_H-M   'P 1'
#
loop_
_entity.id
_entity.type
_entity.pdbx_description
1 polymer ?
#
loop_
_entity_poly.entity_id
_entity_poly.type
_entity_poly.pdbx_seq_one_letter_code
_entity_poly.pdbx_strand_id
1 'polypeptide(L)'
;MLPSEDSVILELEEAVRSGPPERRVNTLRQVTNLFVNDGARLSDEQIKVFDDVFCLLVLNVETKARAELSRRLARVDHAPVEVIQRLARDDEIAVAGHVLAHSKQVATGTLVEVANTKGQGHLFAIAGRANLPEAVTDVIVDRGEPWVIRSLASNATARFSNTGYVGIVAHAEADDDLTEILGLRPDLPAPLRQDLLRRATEEVRNRLSANAPPDLKEEITRVLRLIAGNASLPAQPQDFTRAEENIKRMKAKDELSEPAILTFAQANRFDEIAAALAVENKVPTAMMAKVLTGTRTDLVLIPCKAAGLSWTTVETILTKRPTVQALNPPTLMAAAQDYRRLSVETAQRTLRFWLLHDKVEK
;
A
#
# COMPACT_ATOMS: atom_id res chain seq x y z
N MET A 1 -18.86 19.95 -61.29
CA MET A 1 -18.26 18.66 -60.94
C MET A 1 -17.52 18.90 -59.64
N LEU A 2 -18.02 18.40 -58.51
CA LEU A 2 -17.29 18.41 -57.25
C LEU A 2 -16.11 17.46 -57.40
N PRO A 3 -14.89 17.82 -57.03
CA PRO A 3 -13.76 16.91 -57.05
C PRO A 3 -14.10 15.64 -56.20
N SER A 4 -13.66 14.50 -56.64
CA SER A 4 -13.82 13.25 -55.88
C SER A 4 -13.06 13.41 -54.56
N GLU A 5 -13.58 12.79 -53.46
CA GLU A 5 -12.96 12.85 -52.14
C GLU A 5 -11.47 12.50 -52.17
N ASP A 6 -11.09 11.54 -52.99
CA ASP A 6 -9.69 11.13 -53.23
C ASP A 6 -8.83 12.25 -53.80
N SER A 7 -9.43 13.14 -54.67
CA SER A 7 -8.71 14.26 -55.30
C SER A 7 -8.41 15.37 -54.28
N VAL A 8 -9.34 15.61 -53.35
CA VAL A 8 -9.15 16.64 -52.29
C VAL A 8 -8.09 16.18 -51.27
N ILE A 9 -8.07 14.91 -50.95
CA ILE A 9 -7.06 14.31 -50.05
C ILE A 9 -5.68 14.37 -50.69
N LEU A 10 -5.54 14.01 -51.97
CA LEU A 10 -4.26 14.11 -52.68
C LEU A 10 -3.74 15.56 -52.84
N GLU A 11 -4.62 16.52 -53.09
CA GLU A 11 -4.25 17.93 -53.15
C GLU A 11 -3.83 18.45 -51.77
N LEU A 12 -4.49 18.03 -50.71
CA LEU A 12 -4.14 18.35 -49.33
C LEU A 12 -2.81 17.69 -48.93
N GLU A 13 -2.56 16.43 -49.34
CA GLU A 13 -1.29 15.72 -49.14
C GLU A 13 -0.13 16.49 -49.77
N GLU A 14 -0.29 16.94 -51.01
CA GLU A 14 0.74 17.68 -51.72
C GLU A 14 0.99 19.07 -51.11
N ALA A 15 -0.07 19.77 -50.71
CA ALA A 15 0.01 21.06 -50.04
C ALA A 15 0.66 20.95 -48.63
N VAL A 16 0.42 19.86 -47.93
CA VAL A 16 1.02 19.58 -46.61
C VAL A 16 2.48 19.14 -46.73
N ARG A 17 2.83 18.38 -47.76
CA ARG A 17 4.19 17.88 -47.99
C ARG A 17 5.12 18.96 -48.49
N SER A 18 4.64 19.88 -49.37
CA SER A 18 5.42 20.87 -50.09
C SER A 18 5.30 22.28 -49.47
N GLY A 19 4.35 22.52 -48.57
CA GLY A 19 4.08 23.85 -47.99
C GLY A 19 5.05 24.24 -46.87
N PRO A 20 5.24 25.55 -46.64
CA PRO A 20 6.05 26.03 -45.53
C PRO A 20 5.43 25.63 -44.19
N PRO A 21 6.25 25.47 -43.10
CA PRO A 21 5.79 25.00 -41.80
C PRO A 21 4.60 25.79 -41.23
N GLU A 22 4.61 27.09 -41.37
CA GLU A 22 3.53 27.98 -40.91
C GLU A 22 2.18 27.68 -41.60
N ARG A 23 2.20 27.36 -42.89
CA ARG A 23 0.99 27.02 -43.65
C ARG A 23 0.40 25.69 -43.11
N ARG A 24 1.24 24.70 -42.82
CA ARG A 24 0.80 23.41 -42.24
C ARG A 24 0.12 23.59 -40.89
N VAL A 25 0.70 24.40 -40.02
CA VAL A 25 0.12 24.73 -38.70
C VAL A 25 -1.22 25.43 -38.85
N ASN A 26 -1.31 26.41 -39.78
CA ASN A 26 -2.57 27.12 -40.01
C ASN A 26 -3.65 26.19 -40.58
N THR A 27 -3.29 25.30 -41.51
CA THR A 27 -4.21 24.29 -42.04
C THR A 27 -4.70 23.37 -40.93
N LEU A 28 -3.81 22.85 -40.05
CA LEU A 28 -4.18 22.06 -38.93
C LEU A 28 -5.18 22.79 -37.99
N ARG A 29 -4.96 24.04 -37.70
CA ARG A 29 -5.88 24.87 -36.90
C ARG A 29 -7.24 25.04 -37.55
N GLN A 30 -7.28 25.32 -38.88
CA GLN A 30 -8.53 25.48 -39.61
C GLN A 30 -9.33 24.17 -39.63
N VAL A 31 -8.70 23.03 -39.94
CA VAL A 31 -9.34 21.72 -39.92
C VAL A 31 -9.82 21.35 -38.52
N THR A 32 -9.01 21.67 -37.49
CA THR A 32 -9.42 21.45 -36.09
C THR A 32 -10.63 22.30 -35.71
N ASN A 33 -10.67 23.57 -36.15
CA ASN A 33 -11.82 24.45 -35.87
C ASN A 33 -13.11 23.89 -36.51
N LEU A 34 -13.03 23.48 -37.77
CA LEU A 34 -14.16 22.87 -38.48
C LEU A 34 -14.64 21.62 -37.75
N PHE A 35 -13.71 20.71 -37.41
CA PHE A 35 -14.09 19.48 -36.71
C PHE A 35 -14.71 19.74 -35.34
N VAL A 36 -14.13 20.61 -34.52
CA VAL A 36 -14.64 20.87 -33.15
C VAL A 36 -16.00 21.60 -33.18
N ASN A 37 -16.25 22.48 -34.17
CA ASN A 37 -17.50 23.21 -34.27
C ASN A 37 -18.66 22.35 -34.80
N ASP A 38 -18.37 21.48 -35.75
CA ASP A 38 -19.39 20.68 -36.46
C ASP A 38 -19.41 19.19 -36.07
N GLY A 39 -18.43 18.75 -35.31
CA GLY A 39 -18.17 17.32 -35.02
C GLY A 39 -19.38 16.51 -34.52
N ALA A 40 -20.26 17.14 -33.73
CA ALA A 40 -21.48 16.49 -33.26
C ALA A 40 -22.54 16.22 -34.36
N ARG A 41 -22.36 16.78 -35.55
CA ARG A 41 -23.27 16.66 -36.71
C ARG A 41 -22.67 15.82 -37.83
N LEU A 42 -21.38 15.43 -37.71
CA LEU A 42 -20.67 14.66 -38.71
C LEU A 42 -21.11 13.19 -38.68
N SER A 43 -21.23 12.60 -39.88
CA SER A 43 -21.37 11.15 -40.01
C SER A 43 -20.06 10.43 -39.70
N ASP A 44 -20.12 9.12 -39.41
CA ASP A 44 -18.93 8.31 -39.18
C ASP A 44 -17.96 8.33 -40.36
N GLU A 45 -18.47 8.37 -41.59
CA GLU A 45 -17.69 8.50 -42.84
C GLU A 45 -16.95 9.84 -42.88
N GLN A 46 -17.63 10.94 -42.52
CA GLN A 46 -17.01 12.26 -42.48
C GLN A 46 -15.93 12.33 -41.37
N ILE A 47 -16.20 11.75 -40.19
CA ILE A 47 -15.20 11.66 -39.11
C ILE A 47 -13.96 10.91 -39.60
N LYS A 48 -14.12 9.85 -40.36
CA LYS A 48 -13.01 9.08 -40.93
C LYS A 48 -12.15 9.93 -41.89
N VAL A 49 -12.77 10.73 -42.75
CA VAL A 49 -12.04 11.66 -43.61
C VAL A 49 -11.23 12.66 -42.79
N PHE A 50 -11.82 13.20 -41.70
CA PHE A 50 -11.07 14.10 -40.80
C PHE A 50 -9.91 13.36 -40.14
N ASP A 51 -10.08 12.09 -39.76
CA ASP A 51 -9.04 11.27 -39.13
C ASP A 51 -7.84 11.08 -40.08
N ASP A 52 -8.08 10.74 -41.33
CA ASP A 52 -7.04 10.61 -42.36
C ASP A 52 -6.26 11.92 -42.54
N VAL A 53 -6.98 13.07 -42.64
CA VAL A 53 -6.38 14.37 -42.74
C VAL A 53 -5.55 14.74 -41.50
N PHE A 54 -6.07 14.52 -40.30
CA PHE A 54 -5.33 14.76 -39.08
C PHE A 54 -4.10 13.87 -38.96
N CYS A 55 -4.20 12.62 -39.28
CA CYS A 55 -3.08 11.68 -39.28
C CYS A 55 -1.95 12.10 -40.20
N LEU A 56 -2.29 12.65 -41.36
CA LEU A 56 -1.32 13.21 -42.29
C LEU A 56 -0.66 14.47 -41.74
N LEU A 57 -1.46 15.41 -41.23
CA LEU A 57 -0.98 16.71 -40.72
C LEU A 57 -0.06 16.54 -39.51
N VAL A 58 -0.41 15.63 -38.57
CA VAL A 58 0.34 15.37 -37.32
C VAL A 58 1.78 14.94 -37.61
N LEU A 59 2.02 14.19 -38.67
CA LEU A 59 3.36 13.74 -39.09
C LEU A 59 4.27 14.89 -39.57
N ASN A 60 3.68 16.00 -39.98
CA ASN A 60 4.37 17.08 -40.68
C ASN A 60 4.37 18.43 -39.93
N VAL A 61 3.95 18.45 -38.67
CA VAL A 61 3.90 19.64 -37.83
C VAL A 61 4.77 19.52 -36.59
N GLU A 62 5.14 20.66 -36.04
CA GLU A 62 5.97 20.75 -34.83
C GLU A 62 5.22 20.30 -33.60
N THR A 63 5.96 19.88 -32.55
CA THR A 63 5.44 19.42 -31.25
C THR A 63 4.38 20.39 -30.68
N LYS A 64 4.60 21.69 -30.76
CA LYS A 64 3.66 22.71 -30.25
C LYS A 64 2.29 22.64 -30.93
N ALA A 65 2.26 22.42 -32.24
CA ALA A 65 1.01 22.30 -33.00
C ALA A 65 0.30 20.94 -32.68
N ARG A 66 1.06 19.86 -32.52
CA ARG A 66 0.51 18.58 -32.09
C ARG A 66 -0.08 18.66 -30.67
N ALA A 67 0.61 19.35 -29.74
CA ALA A 67 0.10 19.58 -28.39
C ALA A 67 -1.19 20.40 -28.37
N GLU A 68 -1.30 21.44 -29.21
CA GLU A 68 -2.53 22.22 -29.36
C GLU A 68 -3.69 21.36 -29.88
N LEU A 69 -3.44 20.54 -30.90
CA LEU A 69 -4.44 19.58 -31.42
C LEU A 69 -4.88 18.59 -30.36
N SER A 70 -3.93 17.96 -29.67
CA SER A 70 -4.19 17.01 -28.59
C SER A 70 -5.09 17.62 -27.52
N ARG A 71 -4.75 18.80 -27.02
CA ARG A 71 -5.54 19.53 -26.04
C ARG A 71 -6.98 19.79 -26.49
N ARG A 72 -7.18 20.09 -27.76
CA ARG A 72 -8.50 20.41 -28.33
C ARG A 72 -9.36 19.18 -28.57
N LEU A 73 -8.75 18.08 -29.03
CA LEU A 73 -9.46 16.82 -29.29
C LEU A 73 -9.68 15.98 -28.02
N ALA A 74 -8.90 16.17 -26.97
CA ALA A 74 -8.90 15.31 -25.78
C ALA A 74 -10.27 15.15 -25.12
N ARG A 75 -11.15 16.11 -25.22
CA ARG A 75 -12.50 16.11 -24.59
C ARG A 75 -13.64 16.02 -25.58
N VAL A 76 -13.34 15.77 -26.84
CA VAL A 76 -14.36 15.59 -27.87
C VAL A 76 -14.83 14.14 -27.84
N ASP A 77 -16.11 13.90 -27.58
CA ASP A 77 -16.64 12.54 -27.42
C ASP A 77 -16.53 11.67 -28.68
N HIS A 78 -16.67 12.28 -29.86
CA HIS A 78 -16.53 11.62 -31.16
C HIS A 78 -15.22 12.01 -31.88
N ALA A 79 -14.15 12.19 -31.11
CA ALA A 79 -12.85 12.50 -31.70
C ALA A 79 -12.38 11.37 -32.63
N PRO A 80 -11.70 11.70 -33.75
CA PRO A 80 -11.21 10.72 -34.68
C PRO A 80 -10.22 9.76 -33.99
N VAL A 81 -10.44 8.45 -34.17
CA VAL A 81 -9.80 7.41 -33.33
C VAL A 81 -8.31 7.29 -33.63
N GLU A 82 -7.91 7.22 -34.92
CA GLU A 82 -6.52 6.95 -35.30
C GLU A 82 -5.58 8.08 -34.89
N VAL A 83 -5.99 9.33 -35.11
CA VAL A 83 -5.16 10.48 -34.68
C VAL A 83 -5.04 10.52 -33.14
N ILE A 84 -6.10 10.18 -32.41
CA ILE A 84 -6.04 10.10 -30.93
C ILE A 84 -5.05 9.02 -30.49
N GLN A 85 -5.07 7.84 -31.12
CA GLN A 85 -4.11 6.77 -30.82
C GLN A 85 -2.66 7.18 -31.14
N ARG A 86 -2.45 7.94 -32.21
CA ARG A 86 -1.12 8.49 -32.57
C ARG A 86 -0.65 9.51 -31.54
N LEU A 87 -1.50 10.48 -31.20
CA LEU A 87 -1.18 11.49 -30.19
C LEU A 87 -0.91 10.87 -28.80
N ALA A 88 -1.64 9.80 -28.46
CA ALA A 88 -1.41 9.08 -27.19
C ALA A 88 -0.03 8.39 -27.14
N ARG A 89 0.52 7.98 -28.27
CA ARG A 89 1.84 7.33 -28.40
C ARG A 89 2.99 8.31 -28.62
N ASP A 90 2.71 9.60 -28.74
CA ASP A 90 3.76 10.63 -28.94
C ASP A 90 4.77 10.57 -27.80
N ASP A 91 6.07 10.71 -28.11
CA ASP A 91 7.14 10.69 -27.11
C ASP A 91 7.11 11.91 -26.21
N GLU A 92 6.59 13.01 -26.74
CA GLU A 92 6.48 14.25 -26.02
C GLU A 92 5.22 14.28 -25.12
N ILE A 93 5.42 14.30 -23.82
CA ILE A 93 4.31 14.36 -22.85
C ILE A 93 3.41 15.57 -23.03
N ALA A 94 3.95 16.68 -23.51
CA ALA A 94 3.17 17.87 -23.85
C ALA A 94 2.11 17.59 -24.92
N VAL A 95 2.35 16.59 -25.79
CA VAL A 95 1.41 16.12 -26.80
C VAL A 95 0.52 15.02 -26.24
N ALA A 96 1.11 13.92 -25.73
CA ALA A 96 0.36 12.75 -25.31
C ALA A 96 -0.51 12.99 -24.07
N GLY A 97 -0.07 13.84 -23.17
CA GLY A 97 -0.67 13.98 -21.83
C GLY A 97 -2.15 14.35 -21.85
N HIS A 98 -2.58 15.24 -22.77
CA HIS A 98 -3.98 15.66 -22.83
C HIS A 98 -4.92 14.53 -23.25
N VAL A 99 -4.57 13.79 -24.30
CA VAL A 99 -5.40 12.67 -24.77
C VAL A 99 -5.33 11.48 -23.82
N LEU A 100 -4.17 11.19 -23.23
CA LEU A 100 -4.01 10.15 -22.23
C LEU A 100 -4.88 10.40 -21.00
N ALA A 101 -4.96 11.63 -20.51
CA ALA A 101 -5.74 11.96 -19.33
C ALA A 101 -7.26 12.01 -19.59
N HIS A 102 -7.71 12.45 -20.76
CA HIS A 102 -9.09 12.88 -20.95
C HIS A 102 -9.85 12.18 -22.07
N SER A 103 -9.18 11.72 -23.14
CA SER A 103 -9.89 11.22 -24.30
C SER A 103 -10.50 9.82 -24.07
N LYS A 104 -11.81 9.71 -24.30
CA LYS A 104 -12.53 8.42 -24.23
C LYS A 104 -12.17 7.48 -25.38
N GLN A 105 -11.57 8.02 -26.46
CA GLN A 105 -11.20 7.26 -27.67
C GLN A 105 -9.85 6.53 -27.53
N VAL A 106 -9.08 6.76 -26.47
CA VAL A 106 -7.85 5.99 -26.26
C VAL A 106 -8.21 4.56 -25.81
N ALA A 107 -7.83 3.60 -26.66
CA ALA A 107 -8.08 2.18 -26.38
C ALA A 107 -7.29 1.68 -25.16
N THR A 108 -7.85 0.76 -24.39
CA THR A 108 -7.16 0.13 -23.24
C THR A 108 -5.82 -0.47 -23.63
N GLY A 109 -5.74 -1.13 -24.79
CA GLY A 109 -4.47 -1.68 -25.30
C GLY A 109 -3.39 -0.60 -25.51
N THR A 110 -3.77 0.57 -26.01
CA THR A 110 -2.84 1.70 -26.17
C THR A 110 -2.41 2.26 -24.81
N LEU A 111 -3.31 2.33 -23.83
CA LEU A 111 -2.94 2.74 -22.47
C LEU A 111 -1.92 1.78 -21.84
N VAL A 112 -2.12 0.47 -21.99
CA VAL A 112 -1.19 -0.56 -21.51
C VAL A 112 0.16 -0.45 -22.24
N GLU A 113 0.15 -0.29 -23.57
CA GLU A 113 1.34 -0.13 -24.40
C GLU A 113 2.14 1.11 -23.96
N VAL A 114 1.49 2.25 -23.85
CA VAL A 114 2.11 3.53 -23.41
C VAL A 114 2.63 3.41 -21.99
N ALA A 115 1.86 2.81 -21.07
CA ALA A 115 2.30 2.61 -19.69
C ALA A 115 3.53 1.69 -19.62
N ASN A 116 3.68 0.71 -20.52
CA ASN A 116 4.84 -0.17 -20.59
C ASN A 116 6.07 0.46 -21.22
N THR A 117 5.91 1.40 -22.15
CA THR A 117 7.01 1.85 -23.01
C THR A 117 7.45 3.30 -22.75
N LYS A 118 6.58 4.15 -22.23
CA LYS A 118 6.86 5.57 -22.06
C LYS A 118 7.32 5.91 -20.61
N GLY A 119 7.73 7.16 -20.42
CA GLY A 119 8.27 7.65 -19.14
C GLY A 119 7.19 8.05 -18.11
N GLN A 120 7.64 8.47 -16.94
CA GLN A 120 6.80 8.75 -15.77
C GLN A 120 5.73 9.83 -16.02
N GLY A 121 6.00 10.83 -16.85
CA GLY A 121 5.01 11.84 -17.21
C GLY A 121 3.77 11.26 -17.92
N HIS A 122 3.97 10.23 -18.78
CA HIS A 122 2.87 9.53 -19.44
C HIS A 122 2.09 8.67 -18.43
N LEU A 123 2.78 7.96 -17.56
CA LEU A 123 2.16 7.18 -16.49
C LEU A 123 1.30 8.07 -15.59
N PHE A 124 1.81 9.25 -15.23
CA PHE A 124 1.06 10.21 -14.43
C PHE A 124 -0.21 10.71 -15.12
N ALA A 125 -0.12 11.04 -16.42
CA ALA A 125 -1.28 11.45 -17.20
C ALA A 125 -2.36 10.34 -17.24
N ILE A 126 -1.93 9.07 -17.38
CA ILE A 126 -2.82 7.92 -17.34
C ILE A 126 -3.39 7.72 -15.92
N ALA A 127 -2.57 7.82 -14.87
CA ALA A 127 -2.98 7.60 -13.48
C ALA A 127 -4.15 8.49 -13.03
N GLY A 128 -4.24 9.72 -13.56
CA GLY A 128 -5.35 10.66 -13.31
C GLY A 128 -6.63 10.38 -14.11
N ARG A 129 -6.63 9.40 -15.00
CA ARG A 129 -7.75 9.10 -15.88
C ARG A 129 -8.93 8.46 -15.13
N ALA A 130 -10.15 8.86 -15.48
CA ALA A 130 -11.36 8.23 -14.95
C ALA A 130 -11.52 6.77 -15.46
N ASN A 131 -12.02 5.91 -14.58
CA ASN A 131 -12.37 4.51 -14.88
C ASN A 131 -11.20 3.68 -15.45
N LEU A 132 -10.03 3.76 -14.82
CA LEU A 132 -8.88 2.93 -15.23
C LEU A 132 -9.14 1.45 -15.00
N PRO A 133 -8.94 0.61 -16.03
CA PRO A 133 -9.05 -0.84 -15.88
C PRO A 133 -7.81 -1.45 -15.20
N GLU A 134 -8.01 -2.61 -14.58
CA GLU A 134 -6.98 -3.34 -13.83
C GLU A 134 -5.69 -3.58 -14.62
N ALA A 135 -5.81 -3.94 -15.91
CA ALA A 135 -4.64 -4.17 -16.77
C ALA A 135 -3.71 -2.96 -16.92
N VAL A 136 -4.25 -1.73 -16.78
CA VAL A 136 -3.47 -0.50 -16.86
C VAL A 136 -2.88 -0.14 -15.49
N THR A 137 -3.68 -0.29 -14.43
CA THR A 137 -3.22 0.01 -13.05
C THR A 137 -2.10 -0.93 -12.62
N ASP A 138 -2.16 -2.21 -12.99
CA ASP A 138 -1.11 -3.19 -12.69
C ASP A 138 0.25 -2.77 -13.27
N VAL A 139 0.26 -2.29 -14.52
CA VAL A 139 1.49 -1.78 -15.16
C VAL A 139 2.00 -0.52 -14.45
N ILE A 140 1.09 0.38 -14.05
CA ILE A 140 1.51 1.61 -13.36
C ILE A 140 2.04 1.29 -11.97
N VAL A 141 1.46 0.32 -11.25
CA VAL A 141 1.95 -0.13 -9.93
C VAL A 141 3.35 -0.72 -10.05
N ASP A 142 3.64 -1.47 -11.11
CA ASP A 142 4.97 -2.08 -11.33
C ASP A 142 6.05 -1.05 -11.70
N ARG A 143 5.71 -0.03 -12.51
CA ARG A 143 6.67 0.88 -13.13
C ARG A 143 6.67 2.31 -12.60
N GLY A 144 5.64 2.70 -11.86
CA GLY A 144 5.43 4.08 -11.42
C GLY A 144 6.40 4.49 -10.32
N GLU A 145 6.93 5.71 -10.44
CA GLU A 145 7.62 6.37 -9.34
C GLU A 145 6.65 6.76 -8.22
N PRO A 146 7.11 7.03 -6.97
CA PRO A 146 6.24 7.28 -5.82
C PRO A 146 5.14 8.33 -6.06
N TRP A 147 5.45 9.44 -6.74
CA TRP A 147 4.48 10.48 -7.05
C TRP A 147 3.39 10.05 -8.05
N VAL A 148 3.72 9.14 -8.98
CA VAL A 148 2.77 8.52 -9.91
C VAL A 148 1.86 7.55 -9.16
N ILE A 149 2.45 6.72 -8.28
CA ILE A 149 1.72 5.76 -7.44
C ILE A 149 0.74 6.49 -6.51
N ARG A 150 1.15 7.60 -5.88
CA ARG A 150 0.23 8.42 -5.07
C ARG A 150 -0.92 9.00 -5.90
N SER A 151 -0.64 9.48 -7.12
CA SER A 151 -1.68 9.95 -8.05
C SER A 151 -2.66 8.84 -8.41
N LEU A 152 -2.15 7.64 -8.72
CA LEU A 152 -2.98 6.47 -9.01
C LEU A 152 -3.82 6.04 -7.80
N ALA A 153 -3.23 5.99 -6.60
CA ALA A 153 -3.92 5.66 -5.36
C ALA A 153 -5.04 6.65 -5.02
N SER A 154 -4.83 7.93 -5.31
CA SER A 154 -5.81 9.00 -5.10
C SER A 154 -6.97 8.96 -6.10
N ASN A 155 -6.83 8.22 -7.18
CA ASN A 155 -7.88 8.09 -8.18
C ASN A 155 -8.95 7.10 -7.69
N ALA A 156 -10.06 7.60 -7.17
CA ALA A 156 -11.16 6.81 -6.63
C ALA A 156 -11.84 5.90 -7.67
N THR A 157 -11.68 6.19 -8.97
CA THR A 157 -12.29 5.42 -10.07
C THR A 157 -11.34 4.41 -10.70
N ALA A 158 -10.08 4.37 -10.28
CA ALA A 158 -9.12 3.36 -10.72
C ALA A 158 -9.43 2.01 -10.08
N ARG A 159 -9.51 0.97 -10.91
CA ARG A 159 -9.75 -0.42 -10.48
C ARG A 159 -8.42 -1.14 -10.37
N PHE A 160 -8.25 -1.89 -9.28
CA PHE A 160 -7.05 -2.68 -9.05
C PHE A 160 -7.37 -4.17 -9.06
N SER A 161 -6.49 -4.95 -9.63
CA SER A 161 -6.50 -6.40 -9.46
C SER A 161 -6.05 -6.78 -8.03
N ASN A 162 -6.24 -8.04 -7.65
CA ASN A 162 -5.72 -8.52 -6.37
C ASN A 162 -4.20 -8.36 -6.27
N THR A 163 -3.47 -8.60 -7.35
CA THR A 163 -2.01 -8.40 -7.43
C THR A 163 -1.65 -6.93 -7.40
N GLY A 164 -2.42 -6.07 -8.08
CA GLY A 164 -2.27 -4.62 -8.05
C GLY A 164 -2.43 -4.05 -6.64
N TYR A 165 -3.41 -4.53 -5.86
CA TYR A 165 -3.56 -4.12 -4.46
C TYR A 165 -2.37 -4.54 -3.58
N VAL A 166 -1.87 -5.76 -3.74
CA VAL A 166 -0.66 -6.22 -3.01
C VAL A 166 0.54 -5.35 -3.37
N GLY A 167 0.74 -5.07 -4.67
CA GLY A 167 1.83 -4.23 -5.15
C GLY A 167 1.78 -2.80 -4.61
N ILE A 168 0.61 -2.15 -4.67
CA ILE A 168 0.49 -0.75 -4.22
C ILE A 168 0.62 -0.63 -2.70
N VAL A 169 0.17 -1.62 -1.92
CA VAL A 169 0.38 -1.67 -0.47
C VAL A 169 1.87 -1.87 -0.13
N ALA A 170 2.62 -2.62 -0.94
CA ALA A 170 4.06 -2.73 -0.76
C ALA A 170 4.79 -1.38 -0.97
N HIS A 171 4.36 -0.56 -1.92
CA HIS A 171 4.89 0.80 -2.09
C HIS A 171 4.62 1.71 -0.88
N ALA A 172 3.56 1.45 -0.12
CA ALA A 172 3.20 2.25 1.06
C ALA A 172 4.12 2.00 2.28
N GLU A 173 4.95 0.94 2.29
CA GLU A 173 5.84 0.62 3.43
C GLU A 173 6.81 1.75 3.79
N ALA A 174 7.21 2.58 2.82
CA ALA A 174 8.13 3.70 3.00
C ALA A 174 7.50 5.06 2.68
N ASP A 175 6.16 5.13 2.59
CA ASP A 175 5.43 6.32 2.14
C ASP A 175 4.17 6.53 3.00
N ASP A 176 4.31 7.39 4.01
CA ASP A 176 3.24 7.71 4.96
C ASP A 176 2.02 8.36 4.28
N ASP A 177 2.24 9.19 3.23
CA ASP A 177 1.15 9.82 2.49
C ASP A 177 0.39 8.78 1.66
N LEU A 178 1.10 7.87 1.01
CA LEU A 178 0.47 6.75 0.29
C LEU A 178 -0.30 5.84 1.25
N THR A 179 0.25 5.58 2.44
CA THR A 179 -0.43 4.81 3.49
C THR A 179 -1.76 5.46 3.89
N GLU A 180 -1.78 6.79 4.07
CA GLU A 180 -3.02 7.52 4.38
C GLU A 180 -4.02 7.44 3.22
N ILE A 181 -3.59 7.70 1.98
CA ILE A 181 -4.45 7.63 0.79
C ILE A 181 -5.09 6.24 0.65
N LEU A 182 -4.29 5.18 0.74
CA LEU A 182 -4.79 3.80 0.63
C LEU A 182 -5.71 3.40 1.78
N GLY A 183 -5.38 3.82 3.01
CA GLY A 183 -6.20 3.54 4.18
C GLY A 183 -7.61 4.11 4.09
N LEU A 184 -7.78 5.23 3.37
CA LEU A 184 -9.07 5.89 3.14
C LEU A 184 -9.83 5.37 1.91
N ARG A 185 -9.25 4.49 1.10
CA ARG A 185 -9.95 3.92 -0.06
C ARG A 185 -11.03 2.91 0.38
N PRO A 186 -12.29 3.07 -0.03
CA PRO A 186 -13.37 2.15 0.35
C PRO A 186 -13.21 0.75 -0.27
N ASP A 187 -12.58 0.66 -1.43
CA ASP A 187 -12.40 -0.56 -2.21
C ASP A 187 -11.13 -1.36 -1.83
N LEU A 188 -10.30 -0.87 -0.88
CA LEU A 188 -9.15 -1.62 -0.38
C LEU A 188 -9.63 -2.86 0.40
N PRO A 189 -9.18 -4.09 0.06
CA PRO A 189 -9.55 -5.31 0.78
C PRO A 189 -9.22 -5.22 2.28
N ALA A 190 -10.15 -5.66 3.14
CA ALA A 190 -10.01 -5.58 4.58
C ALA A 190 -8.72 -6.22 5.15
N PRO A 191 -8.23 -7.38 4.66
CA PRO A 191 -6.95 -7.95 5.12
C PRO A 191 -5.76 -7.03 4.83
N LEU A 192 -5.73 -6.40 3.65
CA LEU A 192 -4.65 -5.48 3.25
C LEU A 192 -4.73 -4.17 4.04
N ARG A 193 -5.93 -3.68 4.35
CA ARG A 193 -6.12 -2.52 5.22
C ARG A 193 -5.61 -2.81 6.64
N GLN A 194 -5.85 -4.00 7.17
CA GLN A 194 -5.31 -4.40 8.48
C GLN A 194 -3.79 -4.43 8.47
N ASP A 195 -3.18 -4.97 7.42
CA ASP A 195 -1.73 -5.03 7.29
C ASP A 195 -1.12 -3.63 7.16
N LEU A 196 -1.72 -2.77 6.32
CA LEU A 196 -1.35 -1.37 6.16
C LEU A 196 -1.39 -0.62 7.51
N LEU A 197 -2.49 -0.72 8.26
CA LEU A 197 -2.66 -0.06 9.55
C LEU A 197 -1.70 -0.61 10.61
N ARG A 198 -1.34 -1.90 10.55
CA ARG A 198 -0.38 -2.50 11.47
C ARG A 198 1.02 -1.92 11.28
N ARG A 199 1.42 -1.66 10.03
CA ARG A 199 2.74 -1.12 9.68
C ARG A 199 2.81 0.40 9.77
N ALA A 200 1.67 1.09 9.70
CA ALA A 200 1.58 2.55 9.76
C ALA A 200 2.16 3.11 11.06
N THR A 201 2.76 4.29 10.98
CA THR A 201 3.20 5.05 12.15
C THR A 201 2.00 5.49 12.99
N GLU A 202 2.24 5.84 14.25
CA GLU A 202 1.16 6.32 15.14
C GLU A 202 0.54 7.62 14.60
N GLU A 203 1.35 8.48 14.02
CA GLU A 203 0.89 9.72 13.38
C GLU A 203 -0.07 9.45 12.22
N VAL A 204 0.28 8.53 11.33
CA VAL A 204 -0.57 8.12 10.19
C VAL A 204 -1.87 7.48 10.69
N ARG A 205 -1.83 6.64 11.73
CA ARG A 205 -3.03 6.06 12.35
C ARG A 205 -3.97 7.13 12.90
N ASN A 206 -3.41 8.16 13.54
CA ASN A 206 -4.18 9.28 14.06
C ASN A 206 -4.82 10.09 12.93
N ARG A 207 -4.09 10.38 11.84
CA ARG A 207 -4.61 11.05 10.64
C ARG A 207 -5.74 10.23 9.99
N LEU A 208 -5.54 8.92 9.83
CA LEU A 208 -6.56 8.01 9.30
C LEU A 208 -7.84 7.99 10.16
N SER A 209 -7.69 7.94 11.49
CA SER A 209 -8.82 7.96 12.41
C SER A 209 -9.59 9.29 12.36
N ALA A 210 -8.88 10.41 12.18
CA ALA A 210 -9.48 11.75 12.11
C ALA A 210 -10.20 11.98 10.77
N ASN A 211 -9.59 11.53 9.64
CA ASN A 211 -10.04 11.82 8.28
C ASN A 211 -10.94 10.74 7.68
N ALA A 212 -11.15 9.62 8.37
CA ALA A 212 -11.94 8.51 7.86
C ALA A 212 -13.39 8.93 7.58
N PRO A 213 -13.94 8.63 6.40
CA PRO A 213 -15.34 8.80 6.12
C PRO A 213 -16.18 7.90 7.05
N PRO A 214 -17.46 8.27 7.32
CA PRO A 214 -18.31 7.56 8.28
C PRO A 214 -18.34 6.05 8.08
N ASP A 215 -18.42 5.60 6.84
CA ASP A 215 -18.53 4.18 6.45
C ASP A 215 -17.26 3.38 6.80
N LEU A 216 -16.08 4.01 6.77
CA LEU A 216 -14.79 3.37 7.08
C LEU A 216 -14.36 3.58 8.53
N LYS A 217 -14.92 4.59 9.20
CA LYS A 217 -14.50 4.98 10.56
C LYS A 217 -14.67 3.87 11.58
N GLU A 218 -15.77 3.13 11.50
CA GLU A 218 -16.01 1.99 12.40
C GLU A 218 -15.02 0.85 12.15
N GLU A 219 -14.74 0.56 10.87
CA GLU A 219 -13.79 -0.49 10.50
C GLU A 219 -12.36 -0.12 10.93
N ILE A 220 -11.90 1.10 10.60
CA ILE A 220 -10.59 1.59 11.00
C ILE A 220 -10.46 1.58 12.53
N THR A 221 -11.47 2.08 13.25
CA THR A 221 -11.48 2.08 14.72
C THR A 221 -11.42 0.66 15.28
N ARG A 222 -12.13 -0.29 14.69
CA ARG A 222 -12.07 -1.70 15.09
C ARG A 222 -10.69 -2.28 14.88
N VAL A 223 -10.10 -2.06 13.70
CA VAL A 223 -8.74 -2.53 13.37
C VAL A 223 -7.71 -1.90 14.30
N LEU A 224 -7.80 -0.59 14.53
CA LEU A 224 -6.90 0.10 15.45
C LEU A 224 -7.03 -0.43 16.89
N ARG A 225 -8.24 -0.75 17.36
CA ARG A 225 -8.43 -1.41 18.65
C ARG A 225 -7.82 -2.81 18.69
N LEU A 226 -7.95 -3.58 17.62
CA LEU A 226 -7.32 -4.91 17.51
C LEU A 226 -5.79 -4.79 17.49
N ILE A 227 -5.24 -3.80 16.78
CA ILE A 227 -3.81 -3.51 16.77
C ILE A 227 -3.36 -3.00 18.14
N ALA A 228 -4.10 -2.10 18.76
CA ALA A 228 -3.83 -1.60 20.11
C ALA A 228 -4.05 -2.70 21.17
N GLY A 229 -4.98 -3.62 20.96
CA GLY A 229 -5.15 -4.82 21.79
C GLY A 229 -4.06 -5.88 21.59
N ASN A 230 -3.36 -5.84 20.42
CA ASN A 230 -2.19 -6.65 20.12
C ASN A 230 -0.85 -5.91 20.30
N ALA A 231 -0.86 -4.59 20.18
CA ALA A 231 0.17 -3.70 20.69
C ALA A 231 -0.37 -3.21 22.02
N SER A 232 0.17 -3.69 23.13
CA SER A 232 -0.19 -3.26 24.47
C SER A 232 -0.87 -1.89 24.48
N LEU A 233 -2.13 -1.83 24.97
CA LEU A 233 -2.65 -0.58 25.53
C LEU A 233 -1.46 0.17 26.15
N PRO A 234 -1.37 1.53 26.04
CA PRO A 234 -0.60 2.26 27.03
C PRO A 234 -1.18 1.75 28.35
N ALA A 235 -0.41 1.01 29.07
CA ALA A 235 -0.85 0.30 30.23
C ALA A 235 -1.59 1.32 31.11
N GLN A 236 -2.92 1.23 31.18
CA GLN A 236 -3.48 1.35 32.53
C GLN A 236 -2.60 0.37 33.32
N PRO A 237 -1.90 0.83 34.34
CA PRO A 237 -0.97 -0.03 35.08
C PRO A 237 -1.75 -1.31 35.33
N GLN A 238 -1.35 -2.39 34.62
CA GLN A 238 -2.01 -3.68 34.75
C GLN A 238 -1.91 -3.95 36.22
N ASP A 239 -3.04 -4.01 36.90
CA ASP A 239 -3.08 -4.15 38.34
C ASP A 239 -2.69 -5.59 38.68
N PHE A 240 -1.40 -5.82 38.73
CA PHE A 240 -0.83 -7.09 39.15
C PHE A 240 -0.98 -7.34 40.64
N THR A 241 -1.60 -6.42 41.39
CA THR A 241 -1.69 -6.48 42.87
C THR A 241 -2.23 -7.81 43.35
N ARG A 242 -3.29 -8.31 42.73
CA ARG A 242 -3.87 -9.63 43.08
C ARG A 242 -2.93 -10.80 42.78
N ALA A 243 -2.30 -10.77 41.62
CA ALA A 243 -1.36 -11.81 41.21
C ALA A 243 -0.11 -11.80 42.10
N GLU A 244 0.44 -10.60 42.35
CA GLU A 244 1.58 -10.42 43.25
C GLU A 244 1.28 -10.84 44.69
N GLU A 245 0.13 -10.48 45.24
CA GLU A 245 -0.28 -10.88 46.58
C GLU A 245 -0.43 -12.42 46.69
N ASN A 246 -1.04 -13.03 45.66
CA ASN A 246 -1.19 -14.47 45.59
C ASN A 246 0.18 -15.18 45.56
N ILE A 247 1.08 -14.74 44.68
CA ILE A 247 2.42 -15.32 44.54
C ILE A 247 3.27 -15.09 45.81
N LYS A 248 3.22 -13.88 46.40
CA LYS A 248 3.91 -13.56 47.67
C LYS A 248 3.42 -14.50 48.78
N ARG A 249 2.09 -14.73 48.85
CA ARG A 249 1.50 -15.65 49.83
C ARG A 249 1.97 -17.09 49.61
N MET A 250 1.97 -17.57 48.37
CA MET A 250 2.46 -18.91 48.02
C MET A 250 3.93 -19.06 48.36
N LYS A 251 4.76 -18.03 48.07
CA LYS A 251 6.19 -18.06 48.41
C LYS A 251 6.44 -18.06 49.90
N ALA A 252 5.65 -17.33 50.68
CA ALA A 252 5.75 -17.34 52.15
C ALA A 252 5.38 -18.67 52.78
N LYS A 253 4.56 -19.49 52.10
CA LYS A 253 4.15 -20.84 52.52
C LYS A 253 4.99 -21.95 51.91
N ASP A 254 6.02 -21.60 51.13
CA ASP A 254 6.85 -22.56 50.36
C ASP A 254 6.03 -23.38 49.33
N GLU A 255 4.88 -22.84 48.88
CA GLU A 255 3.98 -23.44 47.90
C GLU A 255 4.31 -23.05 46.47
N LEU A 256 5.19 -22.02 46.24
CA LEU A 256 5.60 -21.58 44.91
C LEU A 256 6.65 -22.56 44.36
N SER A 257 6.19 -23.46 43.52
CA SER A 257 6.98 -24.53 42.92
C SER A 257 6.76 -24.58 41.41
N GLU A 258 7.63 -25.26 40.67
CA GLU A 258 7.46 -25.45 39.23
C GLU A 258 6.10 -26.06 38.85
N PRO A 259 5.56 -27.08 39.54
CA PRO A 259 4.20 -27.63 39.29
C PRO A 259 3.11 -26.53 39.42
N ALA A 260 3.27 -25.58 40.36
CA ALA A 260 2.32 -24.47 40.50
C ALA A 260 2.38 -23.53 39.27
N ILE A 261 3.59 -23.22 38.80
CA ILE A 261 3.77 -22.40 37.58
C ILE A 261 3.21 -23.11 36.33
N LEU A 262 3.42 -24.41 36.21
CA LEU A 262 2.83 -25.23 35.15
C LEU A 262 1.30 -25.20 35.20
N THR A 263 0.69 -25.28 36.39
CA THR A 263 -0.76 -25.18 36.57
C THR A 263 -1.27 -23.81 36.13
N PHE A 264 -0.57 -22.73 36.45
CA PHE A 264 -0.91 -21.39 35.95
C PHE A 264 -0.82 -21.29 34.41
N ALA A 265 0.20 -21.90 33.80
CA ALA A 265 0.36 -21.93 32.34
C ALA A 265 -0.79 -22.71 31.66
N GLN A 266 -1.16 -23.87 32.20
CA GLN A 266 -2.27 -24.68 31.70
C GLN A 266 -3.62 -23.96 31.81
N ALA A 267 -3.81 -23.17 32.88
CA ALA A 267 -5.00 -22.37 33.13
C ALA A 267 -5.01 -21.00 32.44
N ASN A 268 -4.02 -20.70 31.63
CA ASN A 268 -3.83 -19.36 30.95
C ASN A 268 -3.77 -18.17 31.92
N ARG A 269 -3.28 -18.39 33.15
CA ARG A 269 -3.16 -17.34 34.18
C ARG A 269 -1.82 -16.63 34.06
N PHE A 270 -1.71 -15.77 33.03
CA PHE A 270 -0.43 -15.14 32.65
C PHE A 270 0.04 -14.09 33.65
N ASP A 271 -0.85 -13.42 34.36
CA ASP A 271 -0.48 -12.45 35.40
C ASP A 271 0.23 -13.15 36.57
N GLU A 272 -0.22 -14.33 36.94
CA GLU A 272 0.43 -15.16 37.97
C GLU A 272 1.77 -15.73 37.50
N ILE A 273 1.89 -16.09 36.22
CA ILE A 273 3.19 -16.54 35.66
C ILE A 273 4.17 -15.36 35.67
N ALA A 274 3.73 -14.17 35.25
CA ALA A 274 4.56 -12.96 35.31
C ALA A 274 5.02 -12.62 36.70
N ALA A 275 4.10 -12.67 37.70
CA ALA A 275 4.41 -12.43 39.10
C ALA A 275 5.34 -13.52 39.66
N ALA A 276 5.14 -14.80 39.31
CA ALA A 276 5.99 -15.92 39.77
C ALA A 276 7.42 -15.77 39.22
N LEU A 277 7.57 -15.52 37.92
CA LEU A 277 8.88 -15.27 37.30
C LEU A 277 9.54 -14.00 37.85
N ALA A 278 8.76 -12.97 38.16
CA ALA A 278 9.26 -11.73 38.76
C ALA A 278 9.84 -11.98 40.17
N VAL A 279 9.12 -12.73 40.99
CA VAL A 279 9.54 -13.07 42.35
C VAL A 279 10.78 -13.98 42.35
N GLU A 280 10.81 -15.03 41.51
CA GLU A 280 11.95 -15.93 41.36
C GLU A 280 13.22 -15.23 40.88
N ASN A 281 13.06 -14.30 39.92
CA ASN A 281 14.19 -13.60 39.31
C ASN A 281 14.51 -12.24 39.95
N LYS A 282 13.74 -11.81 40.95
CA LYS A 282 13.87 -10.50 41.64
C LYS A 282 13.82 -9.30 40.68
N VAL A 283 12.87 -9.33 39.76
CA VAL A 283 12.61 -8.32 38.75
C VAL A 283 11.19 -7.77 38.85
N PRO A 284 10.86 -6.59 38.29
CA PRO A 284 9.48 -6.07 38.31
C PRO A 284 8.50 -6.95 37.55
N THR A 285 7.30 -7.17 38.06
CA THR A 285 6.24 -7.97 37.41
C THR A 285 5.86 -7.40 36.05
N ALA A 286 5.80 -6.08 35.91
CA ALA A 286 5.53 -5.40 34.65
C ALA A 286 6.56 -5.72 33.55
N MET A 287 7.84 -5.91 33.90
CA MET A 287 8.89 -6.35 32.99
C MET A 287 8.64 -7.78 32.50
N MET A 288 8.29 -8.68 33.38
CA MET A 288 7.98 -10.08 33.04
C MET A 288 6.73 -10.17 32.18
N ALA A 289 5.71 -9.38 32.47
CA ALA A 289 4.50 -9.29 31.64
C ALA A 289 4.84 -8.83 30.20
N LYS A 290 5.66 -7.80 30.02
CA LYS A 290 6.15 -7.38 28.69
C LYS A 290 6.91 -8.49 27.94
N VAL A 291 7.75 -9.24 28.64
CA VAL A 291 8.49 -10.36 28.04
C VAL A 291 7.54 -11.48 27.61
N LEU A 292 6.55 -11.84 28.43
CA LEU A 292 5.59 -12.88 28.12
C LEU A 292 4.63 -12.51 27.00
N THR A 293 4.23 -11.23 26.88
CA THR A 293 3.33 -10.74 25.84
C THR A 293 4.05 -10.32 24.54
N GLY A 294 5.38 -10.25 24.56
CA GLY A 294 6.19 -9.92 23.39
C GLY A 294 6.16 -11.01 22.30
N THR A 295 6.44 -10.63 21.06
CA THR A 295 6.47 -11.54 19.91
C THR A 295 7.70 -12.46 19.89
N ARG A 296 8.78 -12.06 20.54
CA ARG A 296 10.07 -12.76 20.54
C ARG A 296 10.07 -13.93 21.54
N THR A 297 10.20 -15.13 21.00
CA THR A 297 10.22 -16.37 21.79
C THR A 297 11.51 -16.53 22.60
N ASP A 298 12.65 -16.10 22.04
CA ASP A 298 13.96 -16.18 22.67
C ASP A 298 14.05 -15.38 23.98
N LEU A 299 13.39 -14.25 24.10
CA LEU A 299 13.37 -13.45 25.30
C LEU A 299 12.65 -14.14 26.47
N VAL A 300 11.64 -14.99 26.20
CA VAL A 300 10.91 -15.73 27.24
C VAL A 300 11.76 -16.85 27.82
N LEU A 301 12.68 -17.41 27.04
CA LEU A 301 13.57 -18.47 27.51
C LEU A 301 14.47 -18.02 28.65
N ILE A 302 14.87 -16.73 28.65
CA ILE A 302 15.81 -16.18 29.62
C ILE A 302 15.26 -16.20 31.05
N PRO A 303 14.10 -15.59 31.39
CA PRO A 303 13.57 -15.63 32.75
C PRO A 303 13.15 -17.04 33.17
N CYS A 304 12.66 -17.87 32.25
CA CYS A 304 12.35 -19.26 32.56
C CYS A 304 13.59 -20.07 32.93
N LYS A 305 14.72 -19.87 32.22
CA LYS A 305 15.98 -20.53 32.51
C LYS A 305 16.59 -20.03 33.81
N ALA A 306 16.54 -18.74 34.06
CA ALA A 306 17.05 -18.14 35.29
C ALA A 306 16.27 -18.62 36.54
N ALA A 307 14.97 -18.87 36.39
CA ALA A 307 14.10 -19.48 37.42
C ALA A 307 14.26 -21.01 37.52
N GLY A 308 15.09 -21.66 36.71
CA GLY A 308 15.36 -23.09 36.73
C GLY A 308 14.22 -24.00 36.27
N LEU A 309 13.27 -23.51 35.49
CA LEU A 309 12.14 -24.28 35.00
C LEU A 309 12.56 -25.39 34.03
N SER A 310 11.85 -26.51 34.02
CA SER A 310 12.03 -27.57 33.02
C SER A 310 11.50 -27.15 31.65
N TRP A 311 11.97 -27.83 30.59
CA TRP A 311 11.49 -27.55 29.23
C TRP A 311 9.97 -27.75 29.08
N THR A 312 9.39 -28.75 29.74
CA THR A 312 7.95 -29.04 29.71
C THR A 312 7.11 -27.83 30.16
N THR A 313 7.53 -27.19 31.23
CA THR A 313 6.89 -25.97 31.73
C THR A 313 7.06 -24.80 30.78
N VAL A 314 8.28 -24.63 30.25
CA VAL A 314 8.59 -23.55 29.28
C VAL A 314 7.80 -23.74 27.96
N GLU A 315 7.74 -24.95 27.44
CA GLU A 315 6.95 -25.29 26.25
C GLU A 315 5.47 -24.95 26.44
N THR A 316 4.92 -25.29 27.63
CA THR A 316 3.52 -24.95 27.95
C THR A 316 3.31 -23.44 28.00
N ILE A 317 4.22 -22.69 28.62
CA ILE A 317 4.18 -21.22 28.63
C ILE A 317 4.24 -20.67 27.20
N LEU A 318 5.16 -21.15 26.37
CA LEU A 318 5.34 -20.67 24.99
C LEU A 318 4.14 -20.97 24.10
N THR A 319 3.52 -22.13 24.23
CA THR A 319 2.37 -22.54 23.40
C THR A 319 1.05 -21.89 23.81
N LYS A 320 0.95 -21.46 25.06
CA LYS A 320 -0.28 -20.86 25.61
C LYS A 320 -0.26 -19.34 25.66
N ARG A 321 0.84 -18.68 25.27
CA ARG A 321 0.94 -17.23 25.29
C ARG A 321 -0.16 -16.54 24.47
N PRO A 322 -0.76 -15.43 24.97
CA PRO A 322 -1.90 -14.79 24.32
C PRO A 322 -1.58 -14.10 22.99
N THR A 323 -0.30 -13.84 22.71
CA THR A 323 0.15 -13.02 21.58
C THR A 323 0.74 -13.81 20.41
N VAL A 324 0.83 -15.13 20.51
CA VAL A 324 1.45 -15.96 19.48
C VAL A 324 0.40 -16.86 18.83
N GLN A 325 0.21 -16.71 17.51
CA GLN A 325 -0.39 -17.79 16.71
C GLN A 325 0.40 -19.06 16.99
N ALA A 326 -0.28 -20.22 17.07
CA ALA A 326 0.30 -21.50 17.42
C ALA A 326 1.70 -21.66 16.82
N LEU A 327 2.71 -21.77 17.70
CA LEU A 327 4.10 -21.95 17.28
C LEU A 327 4.19 -23.20 16.40
N ASN A 328 4.74 -23.05 15.21
CA ASN A 328 4.95 -24.19 14.34
C ASN A 328 6.02 -25.13 14.95
N PRO A 329 5.95 -26.45 14.68
CA PRO A 329 6.87 -27.42 15.24
C PRO A 329 8.37 -27.08 15.05
N PRO A 330 8.84 -26.58 13.90
CA PRO A 330 10.24 -26.18 13.73
C PRO A 330 10.70 -25.08 14.69
N THR A 331 9.87 -24.06 14.92
CA THR A 331 10.19 -22.96 15.85
C THR A 331 10.28 -23.44 17.29
N LEU A 332 9.42 -24.37 17.68
CA LEU A 332 9.44 -24.96 19.01
C LEU A 332 10.70 -25.81 19.22
N MET A 333 11.11 -26.60 18.22
CA MET A 333 12.35 -27.38 18.25
C MET A 333 13.60 -26.48 18.35
N ALA A 334 13.63 -25.36 17.62
CA ALA A 334 14.70 -24.39 17.73
C ALA A 334 14.77 -23.77 19.13
N ALA A 335 13.64 -23.34 19.67
CA ALA A 335 13.56 -22.84 21.05
C ALA A 335 14.02 -23.84 22.10
N ALA A 336 13.71 -25.15 21.92
CA ALA A 336 14.19 -26.22 22.80
C ALA A 336 15.72 -26.36 22.75
N GLN A 337 16.33 -26.26 21.59
CA GLN A 337 17.78 -26.31 21.44
C GLN A 337 18.46 -25.11 22.11
N ASP A 338 17.91 -23.90 21.88
CA ASP A 338 18.43 -22.68 22.50
C ASP A 338 18.29 -22.71 24.01
N TYR A 339 17.16 -23.22 24.53
CA TYR A 339 16.95 -23.41 25.97
C TYR A 339 17.97 -24.35 26.61
N ARG A 340 18.32 -25.45 25.93
CA ARG A 340 19.33 -26.42 26.40
C ARG A 340 20.73 -25.81 26.44
N ARG A 341 21.06 -24.96 25.45
CA ARG A 341 22.37 -24.28 25.33
C ARG A 341 22.53 -23.12 26.32
N LEU A 342 21.42 -22.52 26.73
CA LEU A 342 21.45 -21.37 27.64
C LEU A 342 21.79 -21.90 29.07
N SER A 343 22.86 -21.32 29.66
CA SER A 343 23.19 -21.60 31.07
C SER A 343 22.36 -20.72 32.01
N VAL A 344 22.11 -21.19 33.24
CA VAL A 344 21.42 -20.41 34.27
C VAL A 344 22.18 -19.14 34.60
N GLU A 345 23.52 -19.20 34.66
CA GLU A 345 24.37 -18.04 34.93
C GLU A 345 24.25 -16.95 33.85
N THR A 346 24.25 -17.37 32.57
CA THR A 346 24.07 -16.46 31.45
C THR A 346 22.70 -15.79 31.48
N ALA A 347 21.67 -16.58 31.76
CA ALA A 347 20.29 -16.07 31.86
C ALA A 347 20.14 -15.03 33.00
N GLN A 348 20.71 -15.32 34.18
CA GLN A 348 20.70 -14.41 35.31
C GLN A 348 21.49 -13.12 35.05
N ARG A 349 22.64 -13.24 34.32
CA ARG A 349 23.43 -12.06 33.94
C ARG A 349 22.66 -11.18 32.96
N THR A 350 21.97 -11.76 32.01
CA THR A 350 21.13 -11.03 31.03
C THR A 350 19.99 -10.31 31.73
N LEU A 351 19.32 -10.93 32.69
CA LEU A 351 18.25 -10.28 33.45
C LEU A 351 18.74 -9.09 34.27
N ARG A 352 19.95 -9.21 34.90
CA ARG A 352 20.57 -8.06 35.59
C ARG A 352 20.87 -6.91 34.66
N PHE A 353 21.33 -7.23 33.45
CA PHE A 353 21.59 -6.20 32.41
C PHE A 353 20.28 -5.49 32.02
N TRP A 354 19.18 -6.20 31.82
CA TRP A 354 17.88 -5.59 31.53
C TRP A 354 17.39 -4.67 32.64
N LEU A 355 17.57 -5.05 33.90
CA LEU A 355 17.22 -4.22 35.05
C LEU A 355 17.98 -2.89 35.09
N LEU A 356 19.22 -2.89 34.63
CA LEU A 356 20.04 -1.65 34.60
C LEU A 356 19.60 -0.73 33.49
N HIS A 357 19.21 -1.26 32.34
CA HIS A 357 18.74 -0.44 31.18
C HIS A 357 17.32 0.11 31.39
N ASP A 358 16.40 -0.62 31.99
CA ASP A 358 15.05 -0.15 32.31
C ASP A 358 15.04 1.02 33.33
N LYS A 359 16.14 1.20 34.05
CA LYS A 359 16.35 2.36 34.95
C LYS A 359 16.92 3.61 34.29
N VAL A 360 17.45 3.50 33.08
CA VAL A 360 18.06 4.61 32.33
C VAL A 360 17.04 5.30 31.40
N GLU A 361 15.94 4.63 31.06
CA GLU A 361 14.85 5.17 30.22
C GLU A 361 13.68 5.78 31.04
N LYS A 362 13.81 5.88 32.35
CA LYS A 362 12.92 6.63 33.24
C LYS A 362 13.57 7.92 33.72
#